data_b7072fab71d52710ee3fa3b5c73e818c
#
_entry.id   b7072fab71d52710ee3fa3b5c73e818c
#
_cell.length_a   1.000
_cell.length_b   1.000
_cell.length_c   1.000
_cell.angle_alpha   90.00
_cell.angle_beta   90.00
_cell.angle_gamma   90.00
#
_symmetry.space_group_name_H-M   'P 1'
#
loop_
_entity.id
_entity.type
_entity.pdbx_description
1 polymer ?
#
loop_
_entity_poly.entity_id
_entity_poly.type
_entity_poly.pdbx_seq_one_letter_code
_entity_poly.pdbx_strand_id
1 'polypeptide(L)'
;SDELFRMKSVPESLTIIGGGVISVEFATVYAELGCKVTILEALPRILPNMDKEISQNLKLILKKRGIDIHTAAAVQGVEADGDQYICKYVEKEKEQSAASQYVLCAVGRCPNTDGLFAEDATPEMNRGRVVVNEKFETSIPGVYAIGDLIFGAQLAHAASAQGIQVVEQLAGKEVSVDVNVVPGCVYTDPEIASVGITEDEAKEKGIAVKVGKFIMSANGKSLITKEERGFIKIVAEEESGVIVGAQMMCARATDMIGEFVTAVANNMTVSQLLKGMRAHPTYNEGIGEALEELEGGAIHVMPKKKK
;
A
#
# COMPACT_ATOMS: atom_id res chain seq x y z
N SER A 1 -9.34 6.75 -13.75
CA SER A 1 -9.73 7.22 -12.37
C SER A 1 -10.03 8.72 -12.34
N ASP A 2 -9.37 9.52 -13.17
CA ASP A 2 -9.53 10.99 -13.16
C ASP A 2 -10.95 11.42 -13.53
N GLU A 3 -11.65 10.64 -14.34
CA GLU A 3 -13.03 10.88 -14.75
C GLU A 3 -14.02 10.73 -13.59
N LEU A 4 -13.73 9.88 -12.60
CA LEU A 4 -14.60 9.71 -11.43
C LEU A 4 -14.76 11.00 -10.63
N PHE A 5 -13.71 11.83 -10.55
CA PHE A 5 -13.76 13.14 -9.87
C PHE A 5 -14.63 14.17 -10.59
N ARG A 6 -15.02 13.91 -11.84
CA ARG A 6 -15.89 14.78 -12.64
C ARG A 6 -17.35 14.36 -12.61
N MET A 7 -17.65 13.21 -12.01
CA MET A 7 -19.03 12.69 -11.89
C MET A 7 -19.87 13.63 -11.00
N LYS A 8 -21.11 13.87 -11.41
CA LYS A 8 -22.03 14.75 -10.69
C LYS A 8 -23.00 14.02 -9.75
N SER A 9 -23.03 12.70 -9.84
CA SER A 9 -23.88 11.84 -9.03
C SER A 9 -23.20 10.50 -8.76
N VAL A 10 -23.56 9.87 -7.66
CA VAL A 10 -23.12 8.51 -7.34
C VAL A 10 -23.85 7.54 -8.27
N PRO A 11 -23.14 6.63 -8.96
CA PRO A 11 -23.76 5.62 -9.80
C PRO A 11 -24.48 4.55 -8.95
N GLU A 12 -25.50 3.93 -9.53
CA GLU A 12 -26.18 2.79 -8.89
C GLU A 12 -25.26 1.57 -8.78
N SER A 13 -24.41 1.37 -9.79
CA SER A 13 -23.44 0.27 -9.83
C SER A 13 -22.15 0.61 -10.55
N LEU A 14 -21.04 0.06 -10.06
CA LEU A 14 -19.70 0.28 -10.55
C LEU A 14 -18.92 -1.04 -10.59
N THR A 15 -18.41 -1.40 -11.76
CA THR A 15 -17.43 -2.49 -11.88
C THR A 15 -16.03 -1.90 -11.96
N ILE A 16 -15.10 -2.36 -11.12
CA ILE A 16 -13.72 -1.92 -11.07
C ILE A 16 -12.82 -3.04 -11.60
N ILE A 17 -12.08 -2.76 -12.66
CA ILE A 17 -11.10 -3.69 -13.24
C ILE A 17 -9.73 -3.38 -12.60
N GLY A 18 -9.17 -4.39 -11.91
CA GLY A 18 -7.97 -4.30 -11.07
C GLY A 18 -8.32 -4.32 -9.58
N GLY A 19 -7.42 -4.85 -8.75
CA GLY A 19 -7.57 -4.96 -7.29
C GLY A 19 -6.45 -4.26 -6.52
N GLY A 20 -5.80 -3.27 -7.14
CA GLY A 20 -4.75 -2.46 -6.54
C GLY A 20 -5.28 -1.39 -5.57
N VAL A 21 -4.38 -0.51 -5.12
CA VAL A 21 -4.69 0.55 -4.12
C VAL A 21 -5.85 1.43 -4.59
N ILE A 22 -5.77 1.98 -5.79
CA ILE A 22 -6.82 2.84 -6.37
C ILE A 22 -8.18 2.15 -6.35
N SER A 23 -8.20 0.86 -6.71
CA SER A 23 -9.44 0.07 -6.79
C SER A 23 -10.11 -0.09 -5.44
N VAL A 24 -9.37 -0.48 -4.41
CA VAL A 24 -9.94 -0.75 -3.08
C VAL A 24 -10.36 0.55 -2.37
N GLU A 25 -9.66 1.66 -2.63
CA GLU A 25 -10.03 2.97 -2.11
C GLU A 25 -11.33 3.46 -2.74
N PHE A 26 -11.45 3.48 -4.07
CA PHE A 26 -12.70 3.84 -4.72
C PHE A 26 -13.84 2.87 -4.37
N ALA A 27 -13.56 1.57 -4.29
CA ALA A 27 -14.56 0.59 -3.86
C ALA A 27 -15.11 0.89 -2.47
N THR A 28 -14.23 1.27 -1.54
CA THR A 28 -14.62 1.66 -0.18
C THR A 28 -15.53 2.89 -0.20
N VAL A 29 -15.10 3.96 -0.88
CA VAL A 29 -15.87 5.22 -0.97
C VAL A 29 -17.22 5.01 -1.63
N TYR A 30 -17.26 4.37 -2.80
CA TYR A 30 -18.53 4.21 -3.53
C TYR A 30 -19.49 3.26 -2.84
N ALA A 31 -19.00 2.22 -2.17
CA ALA A 31 -19.86 1.33 -1.38
C ALA A 31 -20.49 2.06 -0.19
N GLU A 32 -19.74 2.91 0.53
CA GLU A 32 -20.27 3.74 1.62
C GLU A 32 -21.30 4.76 1.13
N LEU A 33 -21.19 5.21 -0.12
CA LEU A 33 -22.17 6.08 -0.76
C LEU A 33 -23.40 5.32 -1.30
N GLY A 34 -23.49 4.01 -1.10
CA GLY A 34 -24.62 3.17 -1.50
C GLY A 34 -24.56 2.60 -2.92
N CYS A 35 -23.43 2.77 -3.61
CA CYS A 35 -23.21 2.16 -4.92
C CYS A 35 -22.93 0.65 -4.79
N LYS A 36 -23.52 -0.16 -5.68
CA LYS A 36 -23.20 -1.59 -5.78
C LYS A 36 -21.88 -1.77 -6.51
N VAL A 37 -20.82 -2.19 -5.77
CA VAL A 37 -19.46 -2.29 -6.31
C VAL A 37 -19.06 -3.74 -6.55
N THR A 38 -18.46 -3.99 -7.73
CA THR A 38 -17.81 -5.27 -8.09
C THR A 38 -16.34 -5.01 -8.44
N ILE A 39 -15.40 -5.76 -7.87
CA ILE A 39 -13.97 -5.74 -8.19
C ILE A 39 -13.60 -7.00 -8.98
N LEU A 40 -12.96 -6.84 -10.14
CA LEU A 40 -12.42 -7.91 -10.97
C LEU A 40 -10.88 -7.83 -10.97
N GLU A 41 -10.21 -8.73 -10.24
CA GLU A 41 -8.75 -8.75 -10.12
C GLU A 41 -8.18 -10.01 -10.78
N ALA A 42 -7.25 -9.81 -11.72
CA ALA A 42 -6.62 -10.91 -12.46
C ALA A 42 -5.68 -11.77 -11.59
N LEU A 43 -5.08 -11.17 -10.56
CA LEU A 43 -4.19 -11.88 -9.64
C LEU A 43 -4.99 -12.63 -8.56
N PRO A 44 -4.36 -13.59 -7.84
CA PRO A 44 -5.05 -14.40 -6.82
C PRO A 44 -5.55 -13.59 -5.61
N ARG A 45 -5.09 -12.35 -5.42
CA ARG A 45 -5.45 -11.51 -4.27
C ARG A 45 -5.51 -10.02 -4.65
N ILE A 46 -6.35 -9.27 -3.96
CA ILE A 46 -6.32 -7.80 -3.99
C ILE A 46 -5.07 -7.29 -3.26
N LEU A 47 -4.64 -6.07 -3.52
CA LEU A 47 -3.41 -5.49 -2.97
C LEU A 47 -2.21 -6.46 -3.06
N PRO A 48 -1.83 -6.93 -4.26
CA PRO A 48 -0.86 -8.01 -4.42
C PRO A 48 0.53 -7.68 -3.84
N ASN A 49 0.86 -6.39 -3.76
CA ASN A 49 2.16 -5.88 -3.27
C ASN A 49 2.16 -5.62 -1.75
N MET A 50 1.06 -5.86 -1.06
CA MET A 50 0.96 -5.71 0.40
C MET A 50 1.13 -7.06 1.10
N ASP A 51 1.32 -7.02 2.42
CA ASP A 51 1.34 -8.22 3.27
C ASP A 51 0.11 -9.09 2.98
N LYS A 52 0.31 -10.40 2.89
CA LYS A 52 -0.72 -11.39 2.55
C LYS A 52 -1.89 -11.36 3.52
N GLU A 53 -1.62 -11.17 4.79
CA GLU A 53 -2.63 -11.13 5.83
C GLU A 53 -3.49 -9.85 5.73
N ILE A 54 -2.88 -8.71 5.40
CA ILE A 54 -3.59 -7.46 5.08
C ILE A 54 -4.56 -7.69 3.92
N SER A 55 -4.07 -8.25 2.81
CA SER A 55 -4.88 -8.55 1.63
C SER A 55 -6.08 -9.44 1.95
N GLN A 56 -5.86 -10.51 2.73
CA GLN A 56 -6.92 -11.44 3.13
C GLN A 56 -7.96 -10.79 4.04
N ASN A 57 -7.51 -10.03 5.04
CA ASN A 57 -8.42 -9.37 5.98
C ASN A 57 -9.22 -8.26 5.29
N LEU A 58 -8.59 -7.43 4.46
CA LEU A 58 -9.30 -6.39 3.72
C LEU A 58 -10.38 -7.00 2.80
N LYS A 59 -10.04 -8.08 2.07
CA LYS A 59 -11.03 -8.78 1.23
C LYS A 59 -12.27 -9.22 2.03
N LEU A 60 -12.07 -9.75 3.24
CA LEU A 60 -13.18 -10.15 4.11
C LEU A 60 -14.00 -8.96 4.60
N ILE A 61 -13.35 -7.86 4.94
CA ILE A 61 -14.01 -6.61 5.38
C ILE A 61 -14.85 -6.04 4.26
N LEU A 62 -14.28 -5.87 3.07
CA LEU A 62 -14.96 -5.30 1.91
C LEU A 62 -16.16 -6.18 1.47
N LYS A 63 -16.00 -7.51 1.50
CA LYS A 63 -17.13 -8.43 1.24
C LYS A 63 -18.27 -8.29 2.25
N LYS A 64 -17.96 -8.10 3.54
CA LYS A 64 -18.97 -7.85 4.58
C LYS A 64 -19.71 -6.53 4.38
N ARG A 65 -19.09 -5.56 3.70
CA ARG A 65 -19.70 -4.28 3.29
C ARG A 65 -20.46 -4.37 1.98
N GLY A 66 -20.63 -5.56 1.42
CA GLY A 66 -21.43 -5.79 0.21
C GLY A 66 -20.67 -5.59 -1.09
N ILE A 67 -19.35 -5.40 -1.05
CA ILE A 67 -18.52 -5.32 -2.27
C ILE A 67 -18.31 -6.75 -2.79
N ASP A 68 -18.65 -6.99 -4.04
CA ASP A 68 -18.39 -8.28 -4.70
C ASP A 68 -16.94 -8.29 -5.23
N ILE A 69 -16.15 -9.32 -4.86
CA ILE A 69 -14.74 -9.37 -5.19
C ILE A 69 -14.38 -10.71 -5.82
N HIS A 70 -14.02 -10.66 -7.09
CA HIS A 70 -13.53 -11.79 -7.87
C HIS A 70 -12.01 -11.66 -8.04
N THR A 71 -11.26 -12.67 -7.61
CA THR A 71 -9.81 -12.76 -7.78
C THR A 71 -9.46 -13.94 -8.67
N ALA A 72 -8.32 -13.92 -9.35
CA ALA A 72 -8.02 -14.78 -10.48
C ALA A 72 -9.09 -14.67 -11.58
N ALA A 73 -9.63 -13.46 -11.77
CA ALA A 73 -10.67 -13.09 -12.71
C ALA A 73 -10.07 -12.22 -13.82
N ALA A 74 -9.76 -12.84 -14.95
CA ALA A 74 -9.13 -12.16 -16.08
C ALA A 74 -10.20 -11.54 -16.99
N VAL A 75 -10.29 -10.22 -17.01
CA VAL A 75 -11.21 -9.48 -17.89
C VAL A 75 -10.78 -9.65 -19.34
N GLN A 76 -11.74 -10.01 -20.19
CA GLN A 76 -11.55 -10.25 -21.62
C GLN A 76 -12.01 -9.06 -22.47
N GLY A 77 -13.03 -8.33 -21.98
CA GLY A 77 -13.56 -7.18 -22.69
C GLY A 77 -14.69 -6.50 -21.95
N VAL A 78 -15.03 -5.31 -22.40
CA VAL A 78 -16.14 -4.50 -21.93
C VAL A 78 -17.00 -4.11 -23.13
N GLU A 79 -18.29 -4.37 -23.05
CA GLU A 79 -19.28 -4.05 -24.09
C GLU A 79 -20.37 -3.16 -23.53
N ALA A 80 -20.85 -2.21 -24.33
CA ALA A 80 -22.03 -1.43 -23.97
C ALA A 80 -23.31 -2.22 -24.27
N ASP A 81 -24.26 -2.19 -23.34
CA ASP A 81 -25.59 -2.81 -23.47
C ASP A 81 -26.65 -1.86 -22.90
N GLY A 82 -27.28 -1.09 -23.79
CA GLY A 82 -28.20 -0.02 -23.39
C GLY A 82 -27.53 1.01 -22.48
N ASP A 83 -28.07 1.19 -21.29
CA ASP A 83 -27.58 2.14 -20.29
C ASP A 83 -26.52 1.52 -19.33
N GLN A 84 -26.06 0.31 -19.63
CA GLN A 84 -25.09 -0.42 -18.81
C GLN A 84 -23.87 -0.85 -19.64
N TYR A 85 -22.83 -1.28 -18.91
CA TYR A 85 -21.65 -1.93 -19.45
C TYR A 85 -21.56 -3.34 -18.90
N ILE A 86 -21.19 -4.30 -19.77
CA ILE A 86 -20.98 -5.69 -19.41
C ILE A 86 -19.49 -5.99 -19.48
N CYS A 87 -18.87 -6.27 -18.35
CA CYS A 87 -17.51 -6.78 -18.27
C CYS A 87 -17.53 -8.30 -18.39
N LYS A 88 -16.92 -8.83 -19.45
CA LYS A 88 -16.72 -10.28 -19.64
C LYS A 88 -15.38 -10.68 -19.03
N TYR A 89 -15.35 -11.73 -18.22
CA TYR A 89 -14.14 -12.22 -17.57
C TYR A 89 -14.13 -13.73 -17.42
N VAL A 90 -12.96 -14.31 -17.23
CA VAL A 90 -12.78 -15.74 -16.96
C VAL A 90 -12.32 -15.90 -15.52
N GLU A 91 -13.07 -16.66 -14.73
CA GLU A 91 -12.72 -17.06 -13.35
C GLU A 91 -12.84 -18.58 -13.24
N LYS A 92 -11.77 -19.25 -12.78
CA LYS A 92 -11.73 -20.73 -12.64
C LYS A 92 -12.12 -21.45 -13.92
N GLU A 93 -11.56 -20.99 -15.04
CA GLU A 93 -11.79 -21.55 -16.39
C GLU A 93 -13.25 -21.42 -16.91
N LYS A 94 -14.09 -20.60 -16.25
CA LYS A 94 -15.45 -20.36 -16.64
C LYS A 94 -15.63 -18.91 -17.07
N GLU A 95 -16.32 -18.74 -18.18
CA GLU A 95 -16.77 -17.42 -18.63
C GLU A 95 -17.86 -16.90 -17.67
N GLN A 96 -17.68 -15.65 -17.27
CA GLN A 96 -18.56 -14.91 -16.38
C GLN A 96 -18.79 -13.50 -16.93
N SER A 97 -19.78 -12.82 -16.42
CA SER A 97 -20.00 -11.41 -16.73
C SER A 97 -20.49 -10.63 -15.51
N ALA A 98 -20.13 -9.35 -15.46
CA ALA A 98 -20.59 -8.38 -14.48
C ALA A 98 -21.18 -7.18 -15.23
N ALA A 99 -22.45 -6.86 -14.94
CA ALA A 99 -23.12 -5.69 -15.51
C ALA A 99 -23.13 -4.54 -14.50
N SER A 100 -22.83 -3.32 -14.96
CA SER A 100 -22.86 -2.11 -14.13
C SER A 100 -23.10 -0.86 -14.97
N GLN A 101 -23.57 0.21 -14.32
CA GLN A 101 -23.78 1.51 -14.97
C GLN A 101 -22.46 2.15 -15.45
N TYR A 102 -21.37 1.95 -14.71
CA TYR A 102 -20.04 2.43 -15.09
C TYR A 102 -18.98 1.36 -14.85
N VAL A 103 -17.88 1.49 -15.59
CA VAL A 103 -16.68 0.66 -15.43
C VAL A 103 -15.50 1.56 -15.16
N LEU A 104 -14.78 1.29 -14.08
CA LEU A 104 -13.51 1.92 -13.76
C LEU A 104 -12.37 0.98 -14.16
N CYS A 105 -11.51 1.43 -15.09
CA CYS A 105 -10.25 0.77 -15.38
C CYS A 105 -9.16 1.29 -14.42
N ALA A 106 -8.66 0.43 -13.52
CA ALA A 106 -7.66 0.76 -12.50
C ALA A 106 -6.54 -0.29 -12.46
N VAL A 107 -6.04 -0.67 -13.65
CA VAL A 107 -5.01 -1.71 -13.85
C VAL A 107 -3.58 -1.17 -13.78
N GLY A 108 -3.40 0.08 -13.44
CA GLY A 108 -2.11 0.75 -13.29
C GLY A 108 -2.04 2.11 -14.00
N ARG A 109 -0.89 2.76 -13.87
CA ARG A 109 -0.60 4.05 -14.49
C ARG A 109 0.63 3.95 -15.37
N CYS A 110 0.59 4.67 -16.50
CA CYS A 110 1.73 4.84 -17.39
C CYS A 110 2.33 6.23 -17.19
N PRO A 111 3.64 6.41 -17.35
CA PRO A 111 4.25 7.72 -17.41
C PRO A 111 3.65 8.53 -18.55
N ASN A 112 3.42 9.83 -18.32
CA ASN A 112 3.00 10.72 -19.38
C ASN A 112 4.23 11.48 -19.92
N THR A 113 4.79 10.96 -21.01
CA THR A 113 6.00 11.49 -21.65
C THR A 113 5.72 12.07 -23.04
N ASP A 114 4.47 12.09 -23.47
CA ASP A 114 4.08 12.56 -24.80
C ASP A 114 4.37 14.05 -24.95
N GLY A 115 5.18 14.41 -25.95
CA GLY A 115 5.57 15.78 -26.23
C GLY A 115 6.52 16.41 -25.22
N LEU A 116 7.04 15.63 -24.25
CA LEU A 116 7.97 16.14 -23.23
C LEU A 116 9.39 16.33 -23.77
N PHE A 117 9.80 15.53 -24.73
CA PHE A 117 11.16 15.51 -25.28
C PHE A 117 11.14 15.92 -26.78
N ALA A 118 12.15 16.70 -27.20
CA ALA A 118 12.44 16.87 -28.60
C ALA A 118 13.11 15.59 -29.16
N GLU A 119 13.01 15.37 -30.47
CA GLU A 119 13.55 14.16 -31.13
C GLU A 119 15.06 13.95 -30.88
N ASP A 120 15.80 15.06 -30.86
CA ASP A 120 17.26 15.11 -30.65
C ASP A 120 17.68 15.19 -29.16
N ALA A 121 16.71 15.28 -28.25
CA ALA A 121 16.93 15.42 -26.81
C ALA A 121 16.10 14.43 -25.99
N THR A 122 15.82 13.25 -26.52
CA THR A 122 15.14 12.18 -25.82
C THR A 122 16.15 11.36 -25.00
N PRO A 123 15.99 11.26 -23.67
CA PRO A 123 16.84 10.42 -22.85
C PRO A 123 16.59 8.92 -23.12
N GLU A 124 17.45 8.06 -22.60
CA GLU A 124 17.22 6.62 -22.66
C GLU A 124 15.91 6.25 -21.98
N MET A 125 15.09 5.46 -22.69
CA MET A 125 13.77 5.03 -22.25
C MET A 125 13.69 3.51 -22.13
N ASN A 126 13.01 3.02 -21.08
CA ASN A 126 12.70 1.61 -20.92
C ASN A 126 11.21 1.44 -20.55
N ARG A 127 10.46 0.75 -21.38
CA ARG A 127 9.00 0.52 -21.21
C ARG A 127 8.23 1.83 -20.93
N GLY A 128 8.55 2.90 -21.65
CA GLY A 128 7.92 4.21 -21.51
C GLY A 128 8.39 5.03 -20.30
N ARG A 129 9.37 4.56 -19.53
CA ARG A 129 9.96 5.27 -18.38
C ARG A 129 11.34 5.77 -18.71
N VAL A 130 11.70 6.92 -18.16
CA VAL A 130 13.05 7.47 -18.27
C VAL A 130 14.01 6.62 -17.43
N VAL A 131 15.12 6.21 -18.02
CA VAL A 131 16.20 5.51 -17.31
C VAL A 131 17.08 6.53 -16.61
N VAL A 132 17.33 6.30 -15.32
CA VAL A 132 18.18 7.16 -14.49
C VAL A 132 19.20 6.32 -13.71
N ASN A 133 20.30 6.95 -13.32
CA ASN A 133 21.26 6.36 -12.39
C ASN A 133 20.83 6.57 -10.93
N GLU A 134 21.67 6.15 -9.97
CA GLU A 134 21.41 6.29 -8.53
C GLU A 134 21.28 7.75 -8.03
N LYS A 135 21.72 8.71 -8.86
CA LYS A 135 21.61 10.15 -8.60
C LYS A 135 20.42 10.80 -9.32
N PHE A 136 19.55 9.99 -9.92
CA PHE A 136 18.43 10.44 -10.75
C PHE A 136 18.83 11.17 -12.03
N GLU A 137 20.10 11.13 -12.46
CA GLU A 137 20.55 11.70 -13.71
C GLU A 137 20.20 10.76 -14.87
N THR A 138 19.71 11.32 -15.96
CA THR A 138 19.34 10.60 -17.18
C THR A 138 20.59 10.29 -18.04
N SER A 139 20.38 9.69 -19.20
CA SER A 139 21.45 9.53 -20.20
C SER A 139 21.96 10.85 -20.81
N ILE A 140 21.24 11.97 -20.59
CA ILE A 140 21.65 13.30 -21.04
C ILE A 140 22.31 14.01 -19.84
N PRO A 141 23.60 14.38 -19.93
CA PRO A 141 24.31 15.03 -18.83
C PRO A 141 23.61 16.31 -18.34
N GLY A 142 23.46 16.43 -17.02
CA GLY A 142 22.80 17.57 -16.37
C GLY A 142 21.27 17.57 -16.45
N VAL A 143 20.66 16.50 -17.00
CA VAL A 143 19.20 16.31 -17.02
C VAL A 143 18.83 15.21 -16.05
N TYR A 144 17.89 15.51 -15.15
CA TYR A 144 17.44 14.62 -14.08
C TYR A 144 15.96 14.29 -14.25
N ALA A 145 15.55 13.08 -13.88
CA ALA A 145 14.14 12.65 -13.88
C ALA A 145 13.79 12.00 -12.54
N ILE A 146 12.60 12.31 -12.01
CA ILE A 146 12.10 11.84 -10.73
C ILE A 146 10.62 11.46 -10.82
N GLY A 147 10.10 10.81 -9.76
CA GLY A 147 8.67 10.52 -9.59
C GLY A 147 8.15 9.50 -10.61
N ASP A 148 6.93 9.71 -11.07
CA ASP A 148 6.21 8.75 -11.91
C ASP A 148 6.82 8.55 -13.31
N LEU A 149 7.77 9.39 -13.71
CA LEU A 149 8.50 9.26 -14.99
C LEU A 149 9.53 8.13 -14.98
N ILE A 150 10.01 7.74 -13.81
CA ILE A 150 11.08 6.73 -13.62
C ILE A 150 10.53 5.42 -13.05
N PHE A 151 11.38 4.40 -12.94
CA PHE A 151 11.05 3.19 -12.19
C PHE A 151 11.09 3.45 -10.68
N GLY A 152 10.23 2.76 -9.92
CA GLY A 152 10.14 2.86 -8.48
C GLY A 152 8.74 3.15 -7.97
N ALA A 153 8.66 3.73 -6.78
CA ALA A 153 7.39 4.07 -6.15
C ALA A 153 6.72 5.25 -6.85
N GLN A 154 5.50 5.02 -7.35
CA GLN A 154 4.65 6.06 -7.96
C GLN A 154 3.82 6.74 -6.87
N LEU A 155 4.50 7.52 -6.02
CA LEU A 155 3.93 8.16 -4.83
C LEU A 155 4.44 9.59 -4.72
N ALA A 156 3.54 10.53 -4.40
CA ALA A 156 3.87 11.96 -4.35
C ALA A 156 5.01 12.28 -3.36
N HIS A 157 4.99 11.66 -2.18
CA HIS A 157 6.05 11.86 -1.17
C HIS A 157 7.40 11.27 -1.62
N ALA A 158 7.42 10.17 -2.38
CA ALA A 158 8.64 9.63 -2.95
C ALA A 158 9.22 10.59 -4.00
N ALA A 159 8.38 11.13 -4.90
CA ALA A 159 8.80 12.11 -5.89
C ALA A 159 9.35 13.39 -5.24
N SER A 160 8.71 13.87 -4.16
CA SER A 160 9.18 15.04 -3.39
C SER A 160 10.54 14.78 -2.75
N ALA A 161 10.76 13.62 -2.12
CA ALA A 161 12.03 13.22 -1.53
C ALA A 161 13.14 13.10 -2.58
N GLN A 162 12.85 12.49 -3.73
CA GLN A 162 13.79 12.38 -4.86
C GLN A 162 14.20 13.77 -5.36
N GLY A 163 13.25 14.71 -5.47
CA GLY A 163 13.54 16.10 -5.88
C GLY A 163 14.48 16.81 -4.90
N ILE A 164 14.23 16.65 -3.60
CA ILE A 164 15.11 17.20 -2.54
C ILE A 164 16.50 16.60 -2.68
N GLN A 165 16.61 15.28 -2.80
CA GLN A 165 17.91 14.60 -2.95
C GLN A 165 18.69 15.12 -4.15
N VAL A 166 18.06 15.27 -5.32
CA VAL A 166 18.73 15.81 -6.53
C VAL A 166 19.28 17.21 -6.26
N VAL A 167 18.48 18.08 -5.66
CA VAL A 167 18.92 19.48 -5.38
C VAL A 167 20.03 19.53 -4.34
N GLU A 168 19.98 18.71 -3.29
CA GLU A 168 21.03 18.61 -2.27
C GLU A 168 22.35 18.12 -2.88
N GLN A 169 22.31 17.09 -3.72
CA GLN A 169 23.49 16.58 -4.44
C GLN A 169 24.11 17.62 -5.37
N LEU A 170 23.27 18.35 -6.14
CA LEU A 170 23.73 19.44 -7.01
C LEU A 170 24.36 20.58 -6.22
N ALA A 171 23.86 20.85 -5.02
CA ALA A 171 24.41 21.85 -4.11
C ALA A 171 25.66 21.37 -3.33
N GLY A 172 26.11 20.12 -3.55
CA GLY A 172 27.21 19.50 -2.81
C GLY A 172 26.93 19.27 -1.33
N LYS A 173 25.65 19.13 -0.98
CA LYS A 173 25.21 18.83 0.39
C LYS A 173 25.07 17.32 0.60
N GLU A 174 25.08 16.92 1.86
CA GLU A 174 24.71 15.58 2.28
C GLU A 174 23.22 15.36 2.08
N VAL A 175 22.84 14.15 1.59
CA VAL A 175 21.45 13.80 1.35
C VAL A 175 20.71 13.61 2.66
N SER A 176 19.59 14.30 2.83
CA SER A 176 18.83 14.34 4.09
C SER A 176 17.78 13.23 4.23
N VAL A 177 17.33 12.61 3.12
CA VAL A 177 16.26 11.61 3.12
C VAL A 177 16.73 10.33 2.45
N ASP A 178 16.48 9.19 3.08
CA ASP A 178 16.67 7.88 2.43
C ASP A 178 15.45 7.56 1.53
N VAL A 179 15.64 7.73 0.23
CA VAL A 179 14.60 7.47 -0.79
C VAL A 179 14.29 5.98 -1.00
N ASN A 180 15.03 5.07 -0.36
CA ASN A 180 14.74 3.64 -0.38
C ASN A 180 13.73 3.23 0.71
N VAL A 181 13.53 4.06 1.72
CA VAL A 181 12.59 3.82 2.81
C VAL A 181 11.29 4.56 2.52
N VAL A 182 10.45 3.96 1.71
CA VAL A 182 9.20 4.57 1.23
C VAL A 182 8.00 3.95 1.93
N PRO A 183 7.22 4.72 2.70
CA PRO A 183 5.96 4.23 3.25
C PRO A 183 4.89 4.09 2.16
N GLY A 184 4.13 3.00 2.21
CA GLY A 184 2.94 2.79 1.40
C GLY A 184 1.69 2.94 2.25
N CYS A 185 0.71 3.76 1.81
CA CYS A 185 -0.56 3.99 2.48
C CYS A 185 -1.73 3.62 1.58
N VAL A 186 -2.78 3.05 2.17
CA VAL A 186 -4.05 2.76 1.51
C VAL A 186 -5.18 3.30 2.38
N TYR A 187 -5.95 4.22 1.83
CA TYR A 187 -7.00 4.96 2.53
C TYR A 187 -8.35 4.22 2.47
N THR A 188 -8.34 2.99 2.97
CA THR A 188 -9.55 2.19 3.21
C THR A 188 -10.04 2.37 4.65
N ASP A 189 -11.11 1.70 5.03
CA ASP A 189 -11.56 1.58 6.41
C ASP A 189 -11.61 0.09 6.81
N PRO A 190 -10.71 -0.37 7.73
CA PRO A 190 -9.63 0.41 8.38
C PRO A 190 -8.53 0.84 7.38
N GLU A 191 -7.79 1.88 7.75
CA GLU A 191 -6.60 2.32 7.01
C GLU A 191 -5.52 1.24 6.98
N ILE A 192 -4.70 1.26 5.93
CA ILE A 192 -3.55 0.36 5.81
C ILE A 192 -2.30 1.20 5.58
N ALA A 193 -1.20 0.82 6.24
CA ALA A 193 0.10 1.40 6.01
C ALA A 193 1.21 0.36 6.16
N SER A 194 2.28 0.53 5.39
CA SER A 194 3.44 -0.35 5.43
C SER A 194 4.73 0.41 5.15
N VAL A 195 5.85 -0.08 5.67
CA VAL A 195 7.19 0.35 5.32
C VAL A 195 8.17 -0.81 5.49
N GLY A 196 9.24 -0.83 4.70
CA GLY A 196 10.24 -1.87 4.74
C GLY A 196 9.72 -3.21 4.19
N ILE A 197 10.28 -4.32 4.64
CA ILE A 197 9.98 -5.66 4.11
C ILE A 197 8.93 -6.40 4.96
N THR A 198 8.18 -7.27 4.28
CA THR A 198 7.26 -8.22 4.93
C THR A 198 8.01 -9.46 5.42
N GLU A 199 7.36 -10.28 6.27
CA GLU A 199 7.88 -11.58 6.68
C GLU A 199 8.13 -12.51 5.48
N ASP A 200 7.22 -12.52 4.49
CA ASP A 200 7.36 -13.34 3.29
C ASP A 200 8.59 -12.89 2.46
N GLU A 201 8.77 -11.58 2.25
CA GLU A 201 9.94 -11.03 1.55
C GLU A 201 11.25 -11.27 2.30
N ALA A 202 11.25 -11.20 3.63
CA ALA A 202 12.41 -11.55 4.43
C ALA A 202 12.80 -13.01 4.21
N LYS A 203 11.82 -13.91 4.22
CA LYS A 203 12.03 -15.34 3.95
C LYS A 203 12.57 -15.60 2.54
N GLU A 204 12.03 -14.92 1.52
CA GLU A 204 12.52 -15.02 0.14
C GLU A 204 13.96 -14.54 -0.01
N LYS A 205 14.33 -13.51 0.75
CA LYS A 205 15.69 -12.96 0.80
C LYS A 205 16.65 -13.75 1.71
N GLY A 206 16.16 -14.77 2.43
CA GLY A 206 16.96 -15.54 3.37
C GLY A 206 17.36 -14.78 4.64
N ILE A 207 16.62 -13.73 4.99
CA ILE A 207 16.83 -12.94 6.21
C ILE A 207 16.07 -13.57 7.35
N ALA A 208 16.75 -13.95 8.43
CA ALA A 208 16.13 -14.49 9.64
C ALA A 208 15.44 -13.35 10.42
N VAL A 209 14.14 -13.46 10.63
CA VAL A 209 13.36 -12.41 11.29
C VAL A 209 12.45 -12.98 12.38
N LYS A 210 12.17 -12.14 13.37
CA LYS A 210 11.09 -12.28 14.35
C LYS A 210 9.93 -11.37 13.97
N VAL A 211 8.72 -11.79 14.30
CA VAL A 211 7.49 -11.03 14.03
C VAL A 211 6.72 -10.84 15.32
N GLY A 212 6.51 -9.58 15.69
CA GLY A 212 5.60 -9.17 16.75
C GLY A 212 4.29 -8.69 16.16
N LYS A 213 3.18 -9.08 16.77
CA LYS A 213 1.84 -8.75 16.26
C LYS A 213 0.86 -8.46 17.38
N PHE A 214 0.19 -7.33 17.27
CA PHE A 214 -0.89 -6.96 18.17
C PHE A 214 -2.22 -6.82 17.42
N ILE A 215 -3.28 -7.40 17.98
CA ILE A 215 -4.64 -7.32 17.41
C ILE A 215 -5.38 -6.14 18.06
N MET A 216 -5.88 -5.21 17.25
CA MET A 216 -6.46 -3.96 17.71
C MET A 216 -7.76 -4.11 18.52
N SER A 217 -8.41 -5.26 18.48
CA SER A 217 -9.55 -5.55 19.37
C SER A 217 -9.19 -5.61 20.86
N ALA A 218 -7.89 -5.69 21.19
CA ALA A 218 -7.40 -5.59 22.57
C ALA A 218 -6.92 -4.18 22.93
N ASN A 219 -6.95 -3.22 21.99
CA ASN A 219 -6.54 -1.83 22.23
C ASN A 219 -7.69 -1.00 22.81
N GLY A 220 -7.47 -0.34 23.95
CA GLY A 220 -8.49 0.43 24.65
C GLY A 220 -9.07 1.59 23.82
N LYS A 221 -8.24 2.29 23.03
CA LYS A 221 -8.72 3.37 22.16
C LYS A 221 -9.62 2.83 21.05
N SER A 222 -9.25 1.70 20.45
CA SER A 222 -10.04 1.04 19.40
C SER A 222 -11.43 0.65 19.91
N LEU A 223 -11.54 0.15 21.16
CA LEU A 223 -12.82 -0.18 21.80
C LEU A 223 -13.68 1.08 22.03
N ILE A 224 -13.08 2.18 22.48
CA ILE A 224 -13.79 3.46 22.71
C ILE A 224 -14.39 3.99 21.40
N THR A 225 -13.64 3.90 20.29
CA THR A 225 -14.05 4.44 18.99
C THR A 225 -14.81 3.44 18.13
N LYS A 226 -14.94 2.17 18.57
CA LYS A 226 -15.54 1.06 17.82
C LYS A 226 -14.80 0.74 16.51
N GLU A 227 -13.47 0.92 16.52
CA GLU A 227 -12.56 0.67 15.40
C GLU A 227 -11.58 -0.47 15.75
N GLU A 228 -12.12 -1.58 16.27
CA GLU A 228 -11.35 -2.71 16.79
C GLU A 228 -10.75 -3.61 15.70
N ARG A 229 -11.11 -3.38 14.44
CA ARG A 229 -10.63 -4.23 13.35
C ARG A 229 -9.21 -3.92 12.97
N GLY A 230 -8.43 -5.00 12.81
CA GLY A 230 -7.09 -4.94 12.27
C GLY A 230 -6.01 -5.33 13.25
N PHE A 231 -4.80 -5.03 12.86
CA PHE A 231 -3.59 -5.41 13.60
C PHE A 231 -2.41 -4.50 13.25
N ILE A 232 -1.41 -4.54 14.12
CA ILE A 232 -0.07 -4.00 13.88
C ILE A 232 0.89 -5.17 13.88
N LYS A 233 1.69 -5.29 12.80
CA LYS A 233 2.71 -6.32 12.63
C LYS A 233 4.06 -5.65 12.41
N ILE A 234 5.08 -6.07 13.17
CA ILE A 234 6.44 -5.55 13.12
C ILE A 234 7.37 -6.69 12.78
N VAL A 235 8.28 -6.46 11.86
CA VAL A 235 9.30 -7.41 11.41
C VAL A 235 10.67 -6.88 11.86
N ALA A 236 11.40 -7.66 12.64
CA ALA A 236 12.74 -7.33 13.10
C ALA A 236 13.71 -8.47 12.80
N GLU A 237 14.95 -8.17 12.49
CA GLU A 237 16.01 -9.19 12.36
C GLU A 237 16.16 -9.97 13.65
N GLU A 238 16.33 -11.30 13.53
CA GLU A 238 16.32 -12.18 14.69
C GLU A 238 17.52 -11.94 15.62
N GLU A 239 18.69 -11.71 15.08
CA GLU A 239 19.94 -11.58 15.82
C GLU A 239 20.16 -10.14 16.33
N SER A 240 20.02 -9.13 15.46
CA SER A 240 20.29 -7.74 15.79
C SER A 240 19.14 -7.04 16.50
N GLY A 241 17.91 -7.50 16.29
CA GLY A 241 16.68 -6.82 16.71
C GLY A 241 16.39 -5.54 15.93
N VAL A 242 17.10 -5.28 14.82
CA VAL A 242 16.85 -4.13 13.95
C VAL A 242 15.50 -4.28 13.27
N ILE A 243 14.68 -3.23 13.29
CA ILE A 243 13.38 -3.20 12.63
C ILE A 243 13.61 -3.04 11.13
N VAL A 244 13.14 -4.02 10.37
CA VAL A 244 13.26 -4.06 8.91
C VAL A 244 11.93 -3.87 8.18
N GLY A 245 10.82 -3.86 8.92
CA GLY A 245 9.53 -3.58 8.34
C GLY A 245 8.39 -3.51 9.35
N ALA A 246 7.31 -2.84 8.93
CA ALA A 246 6.06 -2.77 9.67
C ALA A 246 4.88 -2.77 8.71
N GLN A 247 3.82 -3.50 9.06
CA GLN A 247 2.57 -3.57 8.33
C GLN A 247 1.41 -3.35 9.31
N MET A 248 0.60 -2.36 9.00
CA MET A 248 -0.52 -1.95 9.83
C MET A 248 -1.82 -1.99 9.04
N MET A 249 -2.86 -2.49 9.65
CA MET A 249 -4.24 -2.33 9.19
C MET A 249 -5.08 -1.98 10.41
N CYS A 250 -5.33 -0.71 10.63
CA CYS A 250 -6.09 -0.22 11.79
C CYS A 250 -6.43 1.26 11.60
N ALA A 251 -7.27 1.80 12.49
CA ALA A 251 -7.51 3.24 12.53
C ALA A 251 -6.20 4.00 12.72
N ARG A 252 -6.01 5.08 11.96
CA ARG A 252 -4.83 5.95 11.97
C ARG A 252 -3.51 5.25 11.56
N ALA A 253 -3.58 4.14 10.85
CA ALA A 253 -2.37 3.46 10.37
C ALA A 253 -1.49 4.38 9.52
N THR A 254 -2.10 5.19 8.67
CA THR A 254 -1.40 6.11 7.75
C THR A 254 -0.67 7.24 8.48
N ASP A 255 -1.17 7.67 9.64
CA ASP A 255 -0.50 8.65 10.50
C ASP A 255 0.60 8.00 11.36
N MET A 256 0.35 6.78 11.86
CA MET A 256 1.27 6.08 12.78
C MET A 256 2.50 5.47 12.10
N ILE A 257 2.45 5.18 10.81
CA ILE A 257 3.55 4.53 10.09
C ILE A 257 4.84 5.33 10.13
N GLY A 258 4.77 6.65 10.32
CA GLY A 258 5.92 7.55 10.42
C GLY A 258 6.95 7.14 11.48
N GLU A 259 6.52 6.53 12.60
CA GLU A 259 7.42 5.98 13.62
C GLU A 259 8.33 4.90 13.02
N PHE A 260 7.76 4.01 12.20
CA PHE A 260 8.51 2.94 11.56
C PHE A 260 9.32 3.38 10.36
N VAL A 261 8.89 4.41 9.63
CA VAL A 261 9.73 5.05 8.60
C VAL A 261 11.03 5.55 9.23
N THR A 262 10.93 6.25 10.36
CA THR A 262 12.08 6.73 11.10
C THR A 262 12.95 5.56 11.63
N ALA A 263 12.30 4.52 12.15
CA ALA A 263 13.00 3.36 12.68
C ALA A 263 13.80 2.61 11.60
N VAL A 264 13.19 2.33 10.45
CA VAL A 264 13.82 1.61 9.34
C VAL A 264 14.94 2.45 8.73
N ALA A 265 14.71 3.74 8.47
CA ALA A 265 15.71 4.63 7.88
C ALA A 265 16.96 4.81 8.76
N ASN A 266 16.82 4.66 10.08
CA ASN A 266 17.91 4.80 11.04
C ASN A 266 18.40 3.47 11.63
N ASN A 267 17.98 2.32 11.08
CA ASN A 267 18.31 0.99 11.57
C ASN A 267 18.07 0.82 13.08
N MET A 268 16.97 1.38 13.59
CA MET A 268 16.66 1.31 15.01
C MET A 268 16.22 -0.10 15.42
N THR A 269 16.59 -0.48 16.64
CA THR A 269 16.23 -1.77 17.20
C THR A 269 14.89 -1.70 17.96
N VAL A 270 14.26 -2.87 18.16
CA VAL A 270 13.07 -3.03 19.00
C VAL A 270 13.27 -2.41 20.38
N SER A 271 14.42 -2.68 21.03
CA SER A 271 14.72 -2.14 22.36
C SER A 271 14.89 -0.62 22.38
N GLN A 272 15.29 0.00 21.28
CA GLN A 272 15.35 1.47 21.17
C GLN A 272 13.96 2.09 21.08
N LEU A 273 13.03 1.50 20.29
CA LEU A 273 11.67 1.98 20.19
C LEU A 273 10.86 1.76 21.48
N LEU A 274 11.14 0.69 22.22
CA LEU A 274 10.50 0.43 23.52
C LEU A 274 10.83 1.48 24.60
N LYS A 275 11.92 2.26 24.43
CA LYS A 275 12.20 3.39 25.34
C LYS A 275 11.18 4.54 25.21
N GLY A 276 10.45 4.62 24.10
CA GLY A 276 9.44 5.64 23.89
C GLY A 276 8.15 5.29 24.64
N MET A 277 7.77 6.13 25.64
CA MET A 277 6.49 6.02 26.31
C MET A 277 5.36 6.38 25.37
N ARG A 278 4.27 5.60 25.36
CA ARG A 278 3.08 5.87 24.56
C ARG A 278 1.94 6.39 25.43
N ALA A 279 1.26 7.43 24.94
CA ALA A 279 0.16 8.04 25.66
C ALA A 279 -1.06 7.12 25.71
N HIS A 280 -1.80 7.15 26.84
CA HIS A 280 -3.06 6.43 27.03
C HIS A 280 -4.25 7.40 27.11
N PRO A 281 -5.42 7.10 26.47
CA PRO A 281 -5.66 6.00 25.52
C PRO A 281 -5.36 6.43 24.07
N THR A 282 -4.57 5.66 23.35
CA THR A 282 -4.23 5.91 21.93
C THR A 282 -4.19 4.62 21.14
N TYR A 283 -4.26 4.71 19.79
CA TYR A 283 -3.99 3.58 18.91
C TYR A 283 -2.51 3.16 18.95
N ASN A 284 -1.60 4.11 19.23
CA ASN A 284 -0.15 3.89 19.32
C ASN A 284 0.25 2.89 20.42
N GLU A 285 -0.57 2.68 21.44
CA GLU A 285 -0.30 1.64 22.45
C GLU A 285 -0.18 0.26 21.82
N GLY A 286 -0.92 0.01 20.71
CA GLY A 286 -0.79 -1.23 19.94
C GLY A 286 0.59 -1.45 19.33
N ILE A 287 1.34 -0.39 19.02
CA ILE A 287 2.74 -0.47 18.60
C ILE A 287 3.59 -0.99 19.77
N GLY A 288 3.39 -0.47 20.98
CA GLY A 288 4.09 -0.94 22.18
C GLY A 288 3.92 -2.43 22.40
N GLU A 289 2.68 -2.89 22.40
CA GLU A 289 2.34 -4.31 22.57
C GLU A 289 2.97 -5.21 21.50
N ALA A 290 2.97 -4.77 20.23
CA ALA A 290 3.60 -5.52 19.14
C ALA A 290 5.14 -5.56 19.28
N LEU A 291 5.77 -4.50 19.77
CA LEU A 291 7.22 -4.47 20.08
C LEU A 291 7.53 -5.35 21.30
N GLU A 292 6.71 -5.30 22.35
CA GLU A 292 6.86 -6.14 23.54
C GLU A 292 6.69 -7.63 23.24
N GLU A 293 5.81 -7.99 22.27
CA GLU A 293 5.68 -9.38 21.82
C GLU A 293 6.98 -9.92 21.21
N LEU A 294 7.76 -9.08 20.50
CA LEU A 294 9.06 -9.45 19.96
C LEU A 294 10.09 -9.81 21.06
N GLU A 295 9.99 -9.14 22.22
CA GLU A 295 10.84 -9.40 23.40
C GLU A 295 10.23 -10.43 24.36
N GLY A 296 9.04 -10.96 24.06
CA GLY A 296 8.32 -11.92 24.90
C GLY A 296 7.70 -11.32 26.17
N GLY A 297 7.55 -10.00 26.24
CA GLY A 297 7.06 -9.24 27.39
C GLY A 297 5.64 -8.66 27.26
N ALA A 298 4.95 -8.89 26.14
CA ALA A 298 3.62 -8.32 25.89
C ALA A 298 2.61 -8.70 26.99
N ILE A 299 1.85 -7.71 27.46
CA ILE A 299 0.91 -7.87 28.58
C ILE A 299 -0.48 -8.27 28.07
N HIS A 300 -0.92 -7.67 26.95
CA HIS A 300 -2.26 -7.88 26.40
C HIS A 300 -2.29 -8.82 25.19
N VAL A 301 -1.21 -9.60 24.99
CA VAL A 301 -1.11 -10.63 23.95
C VAL A 301 -1.04 -12.00 24.62
N MET A 302 -1.85 -12.94 24.14
CA MET A 302 -1.79 -14.33 24.63
C MET A 302 -0.44 -14.96 24.24
N PRO A 303 0.31 -15.56 25.19
CA PRO A 303 1.59 -16.16 24.87
C PRO A 303 1.43 -17.30 23.85
N LYS A 304 2.33 -17.32 22.86
CA LYS A 304 2.37 -18.41 21.88
C LYS A 304 2.67 -19.72 22.61
N LYS A 305 1.84 -20.76 22.40
CA LYS A 305 2.15 -22.09 22.93
C LYS A 305 3.51 -22.52 22.39
N LYS A 306 4.46 -22.79 23.29
CA LYS A 306 5.73 -23.42 22.89
C LYS A 306 5.41 -24.73 22.18
N LYS A 307 5.85 -24.84 20.92
CA LYS A 307 5.78 -26.10 20.16
C LYS A 307 6.77 -27.09 20.70
#